data_962bceab600feca3e2d52fac194eed55
#
_entry.id   962bceab600feca3e2d52fac194eed55
#
_cell.length_a   1.000
_cell.length_b   1.000
_cell.length_c   1.000
_cell.angle_alpha   90.00
_cell.angle_beta   90.00
_cell.angle_gamma   90.00
#
_symmetry.space_group_name_H-M   'P 1'
#
loop_
_entity.id
_entity.type
_entity.pdbx_description
1 polymer ?
#
loop_
_entity_poly.entity_id
_entity_poly.type
_entity_poly.pdbx_seq_one_letter_code
_entity_poly.pdbx_strand_id
1 'polypeptide(L)'
;AVAGVDMVVGGECANAFCVIRPPGHHAGRTLHPMKAVSNGFCVLNSVASAALYATLNVSQGGLGLSRVCVIDFDVHHGNGTQDILCSTYDPRFLYVSIHAGGSEFNGLPAEDDINDLNALGCNSKNQGIYPGRCGDTSPHNGVLNIPLGAKVTAQAVGAALLTRVSPRVNSFAPDLIILSAGFDAHKNDPMGLGGLSAEDFGHITQVACQLAFNSCSGRVLS
;
A
#
# COMPACT_ATOMS: atom_id res chain seq x y z
N ALA A 1 14.38 1.98 -5.70
CA ALA A 1 13.10 1.88 -6.40
C ALA A 1 13.21 2.31 -7.86
N VAL A 2 13.69 3.53 -8.19
CA VAL A 2 13.78 4.02 -9.58
C VAL A 2 14.59 3.08 -10.47
N ALA A 3 15.78 2.67 -10.06
CA ALA A 3 16.58 1.70 -10.82
C ALA A 3 15.87 0.36 -11.05
N GLY A 4 15.06 -0.10 -10.07
CA GLY A 4 14.23 -1.30 -10.24
C GLY A 4 13.15 -1.11 -11.30
N VAL A 5 12.54 0.09 -11.38
CA VAL A 5 11.60 0.44 -12.44
C VAL A 5 12.28 0.39 -13.81
N ASP A 6 13.49 0.99 -13.94
CA ASP A 6 14.26 0.99 -15.20
C ASP A 6 14.52 -0.44 -15.69
N MET A 7 14.98 -1.31 -14.79
CA MET A 7 15.30 -2.71 -15.12
C MET A 7 14.06 -3.48 -15.57
N VAL A 8 12.94 -3.32 -14.85
CA VAL A 8 11.70 -4.05 -15.16
C VAL A 8 11.04 -3.51 -16.43
N VAL A 9 10.94 -2.19 -16.58
CA VAL A 9 10.31 -1.58 -17.76
C VAL A 9 11.20 -1.70 -18.99
N GLY A 10 12.52 -1.59 -18.82
CA GLY A 10 13.52 -1.82 -19.87
C GLY A 10 13.64 -3.26 -20.33
N GLY A 11 13.01 -4.22 -19.60
CA GLY A 11 13.03 -5.64 -19.95
C GLY A 11 14.32 -6.38 -19.56
N GLU A 12 15.15 -5.80 -18.71
CA GLU A 12 16.34 -6.47 -18.17
C GLU A 12 15.96 -7.61 -17.21
N CYS A 13 14.83 -7.48 -16.52
CA CYS A 13 14.24 -8.52 -15.69
C CYS A 13 12.71 -8.43 -15.72
N ALA A 14 12.03 -9.55 -15.48
CA ALA A 14 10.57 -9.58 -15.42
C ALA A 14 10.01 -8.92 -14.17
N ASN A 15 10.73 -9.01 -13.06
CA ASN A 15 10.39 -8.39 -11.79
C ASN A 15 11.64 -8.03 -11.00
N ALA A 16 11.53 -7.14 -10.03
CA ALA A 16 12.61 -6.76 -9.14
C ALA A 16 12.11 -6.61 -7.70
N PHE A 17 12.95 -6.98 -6.73
CA PHE A 17 12.71 -6.80 -5.31
C PHE A 17 13.71 -5.80 -4.74
N CYS A 18 13.22 -4.65 -4.26
CA CYS A 18 14.03 -3.55 -3.77
C CYS A 18 14.06 -3.56 -2.23
N VAL A 19 15.17 -4.01 -1.64
CA VAL A 19 15.36 -3.94 -0.18
C VAL A 19 15.70 -2.51 0.22
N ILE A 20 14.70 -1.77 0.71
CA ILE A 20 14.82 -0.33 0.99
C ILE A 20 14.47 -0.03 2.45
N ARG A 21 15.36 0.72 3.13
CA ARG A 21 15.14 1.31 4.46
C ARG A 21 15.57 2.77 4.46
N PRO A 22 14.92 3.67 5.23
CA PRO A 22 13.69 3.47 6.02
C PRO A 22 12.46 3.20 5.15
N PRO A 23 11.30 2.82 5.76
CA PRO A 23 10.03 2.68 5.03
C PRO A 23 9.59 4.03 4.43
N GLY A 24 8.61 4.01 3.52
CA GLY A 24 8.25 5.21 2.78
C GLY A 24 6.76 5.54 2.69
N HIS A 25 5.86 4.58 2.85
CA HIS A 25 4.46 4.71 2.47
C HIS A 25 3.62 5.70 3.32
N HIS A 26 4.12 6.12 4.48
CA HIS A 26 3.52 7.18 5.28
C HIS A 26 4.07 8.58 4.97
N ALA A 27 5.17 8.72 4.23
CA ALA A 27 5.68 10.02 3.80
C ALA A 27 4.82 10.57 2.65
N GLY A 28 4.13 11.67 2.88
CA GLY A 28 3.24 12.32 1.93
C GLY A 28 3.79 13.63 1.39
N ARG A 29 2.91 14.42 0.76
CA ARG A 29 3.21 15.76 0.24
C ARG A 29 3.46 16.79 1.35
N THR A 30 2.95 16.51 2.53
CA THR A 30 3.12 17.34 3.74
C THR A 30 3.70 16.49 4.86
N LEU A 31 4.18 17.16 5.92
CA LEU A 31 4.75 16.48 7.08
C LEU A 31 3.75 15.53 7.78
N HIS A 32 2.46 15.84 7.71
CA HIS A 32 1.39 15.04 8.33
C HIS A 32 0.29 14.73 7.32
N PRO A 33 0.54 13.82 6.34
CA PRO A 33 -0.43 13.50 5.32
C PRO A 33 -1.69 12.93 5.95
N MET A 34 -2.85 13.40 5.47
CA MET A 34 -4.17 13.01 5.97
C MET A 34 -4.36 13.23 7.49
N LYS A 35 -3.64 14.24 8.06
CA LYS A 35 -3.67 14.59 9.50
C LYS A 35 -3.15 13.49 10.42
N ALA A 36 -2.26 12.63 9.94
CA ALA A 36 -1.57 11.67 10.78
C ALA A 36 -0.73 12.37 11.85
N VAL A 37 -0.57 11.73 13.01
CA VAL A 37 0.18 12.32 14.14
C VAL A 37 1.69 12.20 13.98
N SER A 38 2.16 11.37 13.07
CA SER A 38 3.58 11.15 12.74
C SER A 38 3.72 10.62 11.32
N ASN A 39 4.95 10.42 10.85
CA ASN A 39 5.24 9.81 9.55
C ASN A 39 5.56 8.30 9.63
N GLY A 40 5.23 7.60 10.73
CA GLY A 40 5.42 6.14 10.84
C GLY A 40 6.82 5.68 10.41
N PHE A 41 7.88 6.33 10.91
CA PHE A 41 9.29 6.10 10.54
C PHE A 41 9.66 6.41 9.08
N CYS A 42 8.72 6.91 8.26
CA CYS A 42 8.95 7.20 6.85
C CYS A 42 9.59 8.58 6.65
N VAL A 43 10.56 8.67 5.71
CA VAL A 43 11.25 9.90 5.36
C VAL A 43 10.98 10.28 3.90
N LEU A 44 11.19 9.34 2.99
CA LEU A 44 10.94 9.49 1.56
C LEU A 44 10.01 8.36 1.09
N ASN A 45 9.05 8.68 0.24
CA ASN A 45 8.13 7.69 -0.30
C ASN A 45 8.69 7.08 -1.58
N SER A 46 9.46 5.99 -1.42
CA SER A 46 10.11 5.30 -2.54
C SER A 46 9.11 4.71 -3.54
N VAL A 47 7.96 4.23 -3.06
CA VAL A 47 6.90 3.64 -3.90
C VAL A 47 6.23 4.72 -4.75
N ALA A 48 5.82 5.84 -4.14
CA ALA A 48 5.23 6.95 -4.87
C ALA A 48 6.22 7.58 -5.86
N SER A 49 7.50 7.71 -5.46
CA SER A 49 8.55 8.20 -6.35
C SER A 49 8.74 7.30 -7.58
N ALA A 50 8.71 5.97 -7.38
CA ALA A 50 8.80 5.00 -8.47
C ALA A 50 7.59 5.10 -9.41
N ALA A 51 6.37 5.23 -8.87
CA ALA A 51 5.14 5.36 -9.65
C ALA A 51 5.12 6.66 -10.47
N LEU A 52 5.50 7.78 -9.86
CA LEU A 52 5.61 9.08 -10.54
C LEU A 52 6.67 9.04 -11.65
N TYR A 53 7.86 8.51 -11.35
CA TYR A 53 8.92 8.35 -12.34
C TYR A 53 8.48 7.51 -13.54
N ALA A 54 7.82 6.38 -13.29
CA ALA A 54 7.33 5.50 -14.34
C ALA A 54 6.34 6.21 -15.30
N THR A 55 5.53 7.14 -14.78
CA THR A 55 4.52 7.87 -15.57
C THR A 55 4.98 9.25 -16.08
N LEU A 56 6.10 9.77 -15.60
CA LEU A 56 6.65 11.03 -16.07
C LEU A 56 7.03 10.92 -17.55
N ASN A 57 6.81 11.99 -18.32
CA ASN A 57 7.12 12.00 -19.74
C ASN A 57 8.61 11.74 -20.00
N VAL A 58 8.90 11.06 -21.10
CA VAL A 58 10.29 10.75 -21.50
C VAL A 58 11.11 12.03 -21.68
N SER A 59 10.53 13.11 -22.20
CA SER A 59 11.18 14.42 -22.33
C SER A 59 11.56 15.07 -20.99
N GLN A 60 10.98 14.59 -19.88
CA GLN A 60 11.24 15.02 -18.52
C GLN A 60 12.11 14.01 -17.74
N GLY A 61 12.63 13.00 -18.42
CA GLY A 61 13.48 11.97 -17.84
C GLY A 61 12.73 10.79 -17.19
N GLY A 62 11.43 10.67 -17.42
CA GLY A 62 10.64 9.51 -17.01
C GLY A 62 10.48 8.46 -18.09
N LEU A 63 9.61 7.47 -17.88
CA LEU A 63 9.39 6.34 -18.80
C LEU A 63 8.09 6.43 -19.63
N GLY A 64 7.22 7.37 -19.31
CA GLY A 64 6.00 7.65 -20.08
C GLY A 64 4.94 6.54 -20.01
N LEU A 65 4.94 5.70 -18.97
CA LEU A 65 3.89 4.71 -18.81
C LEU A 65 2.53 5.40 -18.59
N SER A 66 1.47 4.79 -19.12
CA SER A 66 0.14 5.36 -19.04
C SER A 66 -0.53 5.12 -17.70
N ARG A 67 -0.32 3.95 -17.08
CA ARG A 67 -1.00 3.54 -15.85
C ARG A 67 -0.12 2.70 -14.94
N VAL A 68 -0.07 3.07 -13.68
CA VAL A 68 0.65 2.35 -12.63
C VAL A 68 -0.31 2.00 -11.50
N CYS A 69 -0.31 0.73 -11.09
CA CYS A 69 -1.02 0.27 -9.92
C CYS A 69 -0.04 0.05 -8.76
N VAL A 70 -0.35 0.63 -7.60
CA VAL A 70 0.34 0.34 -6.35
C VAL A 70 -0.57 -0.53 -5.49
N ILE A 71 -0.07 -1.69 -5.04
CA ILE A 71 -0.73 -2.56 -4.07
C ILE A 71 0.08 -2.54 -2.78
N ASP A 72 -0.47 -1.93 -1.75
CA ASP A 72 0.12 -1.80 -0.43
C ASP A 72 -0.52 -2.82 0.51
N PHE A 73 0.29 -3.74 1.03
CA PHE A 73 -0.15 -4.76 1.97
C PHE A 73 0.57 -4.69 3.33
N ASP A 74 1.23 -3.57 3.62
CA ASP A 74 1.61 -3.22 4.98
C ASP A 74 0.37 -3.27 5.89
N VAL A 75 0.54 -3.67 7.15
CA VAL A 75 -0.60 -3.74 8.08
C VAL A 75 -1.23 -2.37 8.34
N HIS A 76 -0.49 -1.29 8.10
CA HIS A 76 -0.96 0.08 8.22
C HIS A 76 -1.39 0.65 6.87
N HIS A 77 -2.37 1.53 6.89
CA HIS A 77 -2.76 2.30 5.70
C HIS A 77 -1.63 3.22 5.23
N GLY A 78 -1.22 3.11 3.96
CA GLY A 78 -0.18 3.95 3.36
C GLY A 78 -0.70 5.34 2.98
N ASN A 79 -1.05 6.13 3.99
CA ASN A 79 -1.64 7.46 3.83
C ASN A 79 -0.77 8.44 3.04
N GLY A 80 0.55 8.31 3.12
CA GLY A 80 1.48 9.13 2.35
C GLY A 80 1.44 8.82 0.86
N THR A 81 1.39 7.54 0.49
CA THR A 81 1.27 7.13 -0.91
C THR A 81 -0.06 7.59 -1.49
N GLN A 82 -1.16 7.42 -0.75
CA GLN A 82 -2.47 7.93 -1.16
C GLN A 82 -2.46 9.45 -1.34
N ASP A 83 -1.85 10.20 -0.40
CA ASP A 83 -1.75 11.66 -0.48
C ASP A 83 -0.96 12.13 -1.71
N ILE A 84 0.13 11.44 -2.07
CA ILE A 84 0.94 11.81 -3.23
C ILE A 84 0.24 11.48 -4.54
N LEU A 85 -0.29 10.25 -4.69
CA LEU A 85 -0.78 9.75 -5.97
C LEU A 85 -2.24 10.10 -6.24
N CYS A 86 -3.05 10.29 -5.19
CA CYS A 86 -4.51 10.33 -5.29
C CYS A 86 -5.17 11.53 -4.61
N SER A 87 -4.42 12.52 -4.11
CA SER A 87 -5.00 13.74 -3.49
C SER A 87 -5.79 14.58 -4.49
N THR A 88 -5.42 14.51 -5.75
CA THR A 88 -6.18 15.00 -6.90
C THR A 88 -6.44 13.82 -7.83
N TYR A 89 -7.57 13.85 -8.55
CA TYR A 89 -7.84 12.78 -9.51
C TYR A 89 -6.80 12.77 -10.62
N ASP A 90 -6.04 11.67 -10.67
CA ASP A 90 -5.12 11.37 -11.76
C ASP A 90 -5.39 9.95 -12.28
N PRO A 91 -5.94 9.80 -13.49
CA PRO A 91 -6.32 8.51 -14.02
C PRO A 91 -5.14 7.56 -14.30
N ARG A 92 -3.92 8.05 -14.18
CA ARG A 92 -2.71 7.25 -14.34
C ARG A 92 -2.43 6.33 -13.14
N PHE A 93 -3.03 6.60 -11.98
CA PHE A 93 -2.74 5.85 -10.77
C PHE A 93 -3.94 5.10 -10.23
N LEU A 94 -3.69 3.86 -9.81
CA LEU A 94 -4.55 3.10 -8.92
C LEU A 94 -3.74 2.75 -7.66
N TYR A 95 -4.20 3.23 -6.52
CA TYR A 95 -3.67 2.88 -5.23
C TYR A 95 -4.63 1.92 -4.51
N VAL A 96 -4.12 0.76 -4.13
CA VAL A 96 -4.84 -0.26 -3.36
C VAL A 96 -4.12 -0.42 -2.03
N SER A 97 -4.85 -0.32 -0.90
CA SER A 97 -4.30 -0.57 0.42
C SER A 97 -5.14 -1.61 1.16
N ILE A 98 -4.48 -2.69 1.61
CA ILE A 98 -5.08 -3.77 2.40
C ILE A 98 -4.47 -3.69 3.79
N HIS A 99 -5.23 -3.22 4.78
CA HIS A 99 -4.67 -2.84 6.07
C HIS A 99 -5.60 -3.16 7.24
N ALA A 100 -5.06 -3.15 8.44
CA ALA A 100 -5.85 -3.20 9.65
C ALA A 100 -6.62 -1.89 9.85
N GLY A 101 -7.86 -1.96 10.30
CA GLY A 101 -8.73 -0.80 10.53
C GLY A 101 -10.17 -1.06 10.13
N GLY A 102 -11.01 -0.05 10.27
CA GLY A 102 -12.43 -0.11 9.88
C GLY A 102 -13.36 0.53 10.91
N SER A 103 -14.65 0.63 10.57
CA SER A 103 -15.68 1.25 11.41
C SER A 103 -15.95 0.50 12.72
N GLU A 104 -15.56 -0.77 12.81
CA GLU A 104 -15.72 -1.58 14.03
C GLU A 104 -14.78 -1.14 15.16
N PHE A 105 -13.78 -0.32 14.85
CA PHE A 105 -12.85 0.27 15.83
C PHE A 105 -13.41 1.46 16.61
N ASN A 106 -14.63 1.87 16.38
CA ASN A 106 -15.33 2.87 17.21
C ASN A 106 -15.61 2.38 18.65
N GLY A 107 -15.23 1.14 18.98
CA GLY A 107 -15.40 0.51 20.28
C GLY A 107 -14.10 0.08 20.94
N LEU A 108 -12.99 0.82 20.77
CA LEU A 108 -11.77 0.57 21.54
C LEU A 108 -12.02 0.71 23.05
N PRO A 109 -11.34 -0.09 23.88
CA PRO A 109 -11.54 -0.10 25.32
C PRO A 109 -11.27 1.26 25.95
N ALA A 110 -11.87 1.47 27.12
CA ALA A 110 -11.80 2.70 27.87
C ALA A 110 -10.36 3.17 28.15
N GLU A 111 -10.23 4.44 28.51
CA GLU A 111 -8.99 5.22 28.68
C GLU A 111 -7.85 4.57 29.49
N ASP A 112 -8.07 3.45 30.15
CA ASP A 112 -7.11 2.80 31.05
C ASP A 112 -6.01 1.99 30.33
N ASP A 113 -6.19 1.65 29.03
CA ASP A 113 -5.24 0.89 28.21
C ASP A 113 -4.39 1.73 27.24
N ILE A 114 -4.37 3.04 27.42
CA ILE A 114 -3.74 4.01 26.51
C ILE A 114 -2.24 3.79 26.33
N ASN A 115 -1.55 3.26 27.34
CA ASN A 115 -0.10 3.05 27.27
C ASN A 115 0.28 1.89 26.32
N ASP A 116 -0.59 0.89 26.18
CA ASP A 116 -0.38 -0.24 25.29
C ASP A 116 -0.76 0.09 23.84
N LEU A 117 -1.78 0.92 23.64
CA LEU A 117 -2.25 1.37 22.33
C LEU A 117 -1.22 2.25 21.60
N ASN A 118 -0.43 3.03 22.32
CA ASN A 118 0.66 3.81 21.71
C ASN A 118 1.81 2.91 21.23
N ALA A 119 2.07 1.81 21.92
CA ALA A 119 3.04 0.80 21.50
C ALA A 119 2.56 0.02 20.26
N LEU A 120 1.24 -0.14 20.09
CA LEU A 120 0.62 -0.81 18.95
C LEU A 120 0.38 0.12 17.74
N GLY A 121 0.83 1.37 17.78
CA GLY A 121 0.59 2.33 16.71
C GLY A 121 -0.86 2.80 16.62
N CYS A 122 -1.64 2.68 17.68
CA CYS A 122 -3.00 3.20 17.79
C CYS A 122 -3.01 4.61 18.36
N ASN A 123 -3.92 5.45 17.89
CA ASN A 123 -4.03 6.84 18.35
C ASN A 123 -5.10 6.98 19.45
N SER A 124 -4.75 7.63 20.56
CA SER A 124 -5.54 7.78 21.79
C SER A 124 -6.84 8.60 21.69
N LYS A 125 -7.26 9.04 20.51
CA LYS A 125 -8.45 9.89 20.36
C LYS A 125 -9.43 9.37 19.30
N ASN A 126 -10.01 8.18 19.49
CA ASN A 126 -11.07 7.61 18.64
C ASN A 126 -10.71 7.50 17.14
N GLN A 127 -9.43 7.34 16.79
CA GLN A 127 -8.97 7.30 15.40
C GLN A 127 -8.59 5.91 14.90
N GLY A 128 -8.65 4.88 15.75
CA GLY A 128 -8.30 3.52 15.36
C GLY A 128 -6.79 3.27 15.21
N ILE A 129 -6.42 2.23 14.47
CA ILE A 129 -5.04 1.87 14.17
C ILE A 129 -4.36 2.99 13.39
N TYR A 130 -3.06 3.24 13.67
CA TYR A 130 -2.26 4.23 12.93
C TYR A 130 -2.37 3.98 11.40
N PRO A 131 -2.45 5.01 10.57
CA PRO A 131 -2.37 6.46 10.85
C PRO A 131 -3.69 7.08 11.34
N GLY A 132 -4.69 6.30 11.66
CA GLY A 132 -5.97 6.72 12.17
C GLY A 132 -7.08 6.53 11.14
N ARG A 133 -7.44 7.55 10.40
CA ARG A 133 -8.46 7.44 9.35
C ARG A 133 -7.89 6.69 8.15
N CYS A 134 -8.51 5.56 7.79
CA CYS A 134 -8.09 4.73 6.66
C CYS A 134 -8.31 5.40 5.29
N GLY A 135 -8.69 6.67 5.23
CA GLY A 135 -9.08 7.33 4.00
C GLY A 135 -10.37 6.75 3.39
N ASP A 136 -11.01 7.49 2.53
CA ASP A 136 -12.20 7.04 1.82
C ASP A 136 -11.80 6.20 0.61
N THR A 137 -12.51 5.11 0.37
CA THR A 137 -12.47 4.42 -0.92
C THR A 137 -13.20 5.28 -1.92
N SER A 138 -12.48 5.83 -2.88
CA SER A 138 -13.07 6.63 -3.96
C SER A 138 -12.72 6.01 -5.31
N PRO A 139 -13.69 5.37 -5.98
CA PRO A 139 -13.47 4.85 -7.33
C PRO A 139 -13.08 5.96 -8.31
N HIS A 140 -13.58 7.18 -8.10
CA HIS A 140 -13.30 8.33 -8.95
C HIS A 140 -11.88 8.88 -8.78
N ASN A 141 -11.23 8.62 -7.64
CA ASN A 141 -9.90 9.14 -7.33
C ASN A 141 -8.80 8.07 -7.46
N GLY A 142 -9.09 6.91 -8.03
CA GLY A 142 -8.08 5.85 -8.16
C GLY A 142 -7.66 5.21 -6.84
N VAL A 143 -8.51 5.23 -5.81
CA VAL A 143 -8.23 4.67 -4.49
C VAL A 143 -9.13 3.47 -4.19
N LEU A 144 -8.53 2.40 -3.66
CA LEU A 144 -9.24 1.26 -3.11
C LEU A 144 -8.68 0.92 -1.73
N ASN A 145 -9.28 1.47 -0.69
CA ASN A 145 -8.96 1.11 0.69
C ASN A 145 -9.79 -0.10 1.14
N ILE A 146 -9.10 -1.08 1.74
CA ILE A 146 -9.68 -2.34 2.20
C ILE A 146 -9.28 -2.56 3.66
N PRO A 147 -9.97 -1.90 4.60
CA PRO A 147 -9.76 -2.17 6.01
C PRO A 147 -10.31 -3.56 6.37
N LEU A 148 -9.52 -4.36 7.08
CA LEU A 148 -9.80 -5.76 7.41
C LEU A 148 -10.13 -5.98 8.91
N GLY A 149 -10.51 -4.94 9.65
CA GLY A 149 -10.79 -5.01 11.07
C GLY A 149 -9.53 -4.88 11.93
N ALA A 150 -9.62 -5.30 13.20
CA ALA A 150 -8.58 -5.13 14.21
C ALA A 150 -7.31 -5.94 13.92
N LYS A 151 -7.46 -7.06 13.25
CA LYS A 151 -6.37 -7.99 12.96
C LYS A 151 -6.47 -8.48 11.52
N VAL A 152 -5.37 -8.32 10.79
CA VAL A 152 -5.27 -8.81 9.42
C VAL A 152 -5.07 -10.33 9.44
N THR A 153 -5.98 -11.09 8.82
CA THR A 153 -5.91 -12.54 8.73
C THR A 153 -5.71 -12.99 7.28
N ALA A 154 -5.08 -14.15 7.08
CA ALA A 154 -4.87 -14.75 5.76
C ALA A 154 -6.18 -14.92 4.98
N GLN A 155 -7.24 -15.36 5.66
CA GLN A 155 -8.55 -15.53 5.03
C GLN A 155 -9.12 -14.19 4.53
N ALA A 156 -9.06 -13.12 5.35
CA ALA A 156 -9.55 -11.81 4.99
C ALA A 156 -8.75 -11.21 3.82
N VAL A 157 -7.42 -11.34 3.84
CA VAL A 157 -6.54 -10.90 2.74
C VAL A 157 -6.85 -11.67 1.46
N GLY A 158 -6.95 -13.00 1.52
CA GLY A 158 -7.28 -13.83 0.36
C GLY A 158 -8.65 -13.48 -0.25
N ALA A 159 -9.66 -13.26 0.58
CA ALA A 159 -10.97 -12.79 0.13
C ALA A 159 -10.89 -11.41 -0.52
N ALA A 160 -10.16 -10.46 0.07
CA ALA A 160 -9.96 -9.12 -0.48
C ALA A 160 -9.26 -9.15 -1.83
N LEU A 161 -8.19 -9.94 -1.96
CA LEU A 161 -7.45 -10.11 -3.21
C LEU A 161 -8.37 -10.63 -4.34
N LEU A 162 -9.17 -11.64 -4.04
CA LEU A 162 -10.04 -12.28 -5.03
C LEU A 162 -11.24 -11.39 -5.42
N THR A 163 -11.92 -10.82 -4.43
CA THR A 163 -13.24 -10.19 -4.65
C THR A 163 -13.17 -8.68 -4.92
N ARG A 164 -12.10 -8.01 -4.51
CA ARG A 164 -11.95 -6.55 -4.62
C ARG A 164 -10.74 -6.12 -5.43
N VAL A 165 -9.56 -6.66 -5.12
CA VAL A 165 -8.30 -6.22 -5.76
C VAL A 165 -8.24 -6.68 -7.20
N SER A 166 -8.39 -8.00 -7.45
CA SER A 166 -8.25 -8.57 -8.79
C SER A 166 -9.22 -7.96 -9.81
N PRO A 167 -10.52 -7.81 -9.53
CA PRO A 167 -11.44 -7.17 -10.47
C PRO A 167 -11.06 -5.70 -10.75
N ARG A 168 -10.61 -4.97 -9.71
CA ARG A 168 -10.26 -3.55 -9.84
C ARG A 168 -8.98 -3.35 -10.64
N VAL A 169 -7.94 -4.16 -10.39
CA VAL A 169 -6.67 -4.11 -11.14
C VAL A 169 -6.87 -4.52 -12.60
N ASN A 170 -7.63 -5.60 -12.85
CA ASN A 170 -7.95 -6.03 -14.22
C ASN A 170 -8.71 -4.94 -15.00
N SER A 171 -9.69 -4.28 -14.38
CA SER A 171 -10.42 -3.17 -15.01
C SER A 171 -9.53 -1.94 -15.25
N PHE A 172 -8.59 -1.68 -14.37
CA PHE A 172 -7.65 -0.58 -14.49
C PHE A 172 -6.60 -0.84 -15.59
N ALA A 173 -6.21 -2.10 -15.81
CA ALA A 173 -5.23 -2.55 -16.78
C ALA A 173 -3.91 -1.75 -16.72
N PRO A 174 -3.12 -1.88 -15.65
CA PRO A 174 -1.87 -1.13 -15.47
C PRO A 174 -0.78 -1.57 -16.46
N ASP A 175 0.20 -0.71 -16.69
CA ASP A 175 1.43 -1.00 -17.43
C ASP A 175 2.56 -1.50 -16.51
N LEU A 176 2.40 -1.27 -15.18
CA LEU A 176 3.31 -1.70 -14.12
C LEU A 176 2.54 -1.89 -12.82
N ILE A 177 2.84 -2.96 -12.08
CA ILE A 177 2.38 -3.14 -10.70
C ILE A 177 3.56 -2.92 -9.75
N ILE A 178 3.36 -2.07 -8.73
CA ILE A 178 4.33 -1.84 -7.65
C ILE A 178 3.73 -2.36 -6.34
N LEU A 179 4.48 -3.18 -5.63
CA LEU A 179 4.12 -3.66 -4.31
C LEU A 179 4.78 -2.78 -3.25
N SER A 180 3.99 -2.17 -2.40
CA SER A 180 4.44 -1.55 -1.15
C SER A 180 4.42 -2.63 -0.09
N ALA A 181 5.58 -3.26 0.12
CA ALA A 181 5.71 -4.50 0.86
C ALA A 181 6.14 -4.25 2.31
N GLY A 182 5.20 -4.01 3.20
CA GLY A 182 5.38 -4.13 4.63
C GLY A 182 5.11 -5.56 5.10
N PHE A 183 5.95 -6.10 5.97
CA PHE A 183 5.81 -7.46 6.51
C PHE A 183 5.36 -7.48 7.98
N ASP A 184 4.90 -6.36 8.49
CA ASP A 184 4.42 -6.17 9.86
C ASP A 184 3.04 -6.80 10.15
N ALA A 185 2.33 -7.26 9.10
CA ALA A 185 1.19 -8.16 9.25
C ALA A 185 1.59 -9.61 9.63
N HIS A 186 2.91 -9.93 9.75
CA HIS A 186 3.34 -11.26 10.13
C HIS A 186 2.92 -11.59 11.57
N LYS A 187 2.50 -12.85 11.80
CA LYS A 187 2.00 -13.34 13.10
C LYS A 187 2.96 -13.17 14.29
N ASN A 188 4.26 -13.05 14.01
CA ASN A 188 5.31 -12.85 15.02
C ASN A 188 5.78 -11.38 15.11
N ASP A 189 5.14 -10.45 14.40
CA ASP A 189 5.46 -9.03 14.54
C ASP A 189 5.04 -8.54 15.93
N PRO A 190 5.90 -7.77 16.63
CA PRO A 190 5.62 -7.31 18.00
C PRO A 190 4.40 -6.40 18.10
N MET A 191 3.96 -5.75 17.02
CA MET A 191 2.74 -4.93 17.02
C MET A 191 1.46 -5.76 17.11
N GLY A 192 1.50 -7.04 16.76
CA GLY A 192 0.39 -7.97 16.96
C GLY A 192 -0.85 -7.72 16.08
N LEU A 193 -0.77 -6.86 15.08
CA LEU A 193 -1.89 -6.47 14.21
C LEU A 193 -2.19 -7.48 13.10
N GLY A 194 -1.26 -8.41 12.84
CA GLY A 194 -1.39 -9.40 11.79
C GLY A 194 -1.41 -10.84 12.30
N GLY A 195 -1.81 -11.74 11.42
CA GLY A 195 -1.79 -13.19 11.63
C GLY A 195 -1.23 -13.94 10.44
N LEU A 196 -0.50 -13.24 9.55
CA LEU A 196 0.05 -13.82 8.33
C LEU A 196 1.31 -14.64 8.59
N SER A 197 1.48 -15.72 7.84
CA SER A 197 2.71 -16.48 7.72
C SER A 197 3.52 -16.03 6.51
N ALA A 198 4.74 -16.55 6.36
CA ALA A 198 5.56 -16.30 5.16
C ALA A 198 4.88 -16.81 3.87
N GLU A 199 4.17 -17.93 3.96
CA GLU A 199 3.40 -18.51 2.86
C GLU A 199 2.26 -17.60 2.40
N ASP A 200 1.61 -16.88 3.34
CA ASP A 200 0.54 -15.93 3.02
C ASP A 200 1.08 -14.73 2.22
N PHE A 201 2.25 -14.20 2.58
CA PHE A 201 2.93 -13.17 1.78
C PHE A 201 3.34 -13.70 0.40
N GLY A 202 3.78 -14.96 0.33
CA GLY A 202 4.03 -15.66 -0.94
C GLY A 202 2.78 -15.70 -1.81
N HIS A 203 1.60 -15.98 -1.24
CA HIS A 203 0.33 -15.98 -1.95
C HIS A 203 -0.06 -14.58 -2.45
N ILE A 204 0.10 -13.53 -1.62
CA ILE A 204 -0.13 -12.13 -2.05
C ILE A 204 0.73 -11.80 -3.27
N THR A 205 2.02 -12.15 -3.22
CA THR A 205 2.96 -11.92 -4.32
C THR A 205 2.56 -12.70 -5.56
N GLN A 206 2.15 -13.96 -5.42
CA GLN A 206 1.69 -14.79 -6.53
C GLN A 206 0.47 -14.18 -7.24
N VAL A 207 -0.51 -13.68 -6.48
CA VAL A 207 -1.68 -13.00 -7.05
C VAL A 207 -1.26 -11.74 -7.80
N ALA A 208 -0.36 -10.93 -7.24
CA ALA A 208 0.15 -9.74 -7.92
C ALA A 208 0.90 -10.08 -9.21
N CYS A 209 1.74 -11.11 -9.21
CA CYS A 209 2.41 -11.60 -10.41
C CYS A 209 1.43 -12.10 -11.49
N GLN A 210 0.36 -12.79 -11.08
CA GLN A 210 -0.67 -13.24 -12.00
C GLN A 210 -1.44 -12.06 -12.62
N LEU A 211 -1.77 -11.04 -11.82
CA LEU A 211 -2.39 -9.80 -12.30
C LEU A 211 -1.47 -9.07 -13.29
N ALA A 212 -0.18 -8.98 -12.99
CA ALA A 212 0.81 -8.37 -13.87
C ALA A 212 0.99 -9.17 -15.17
N PHE A 213 1.01 -10.50 -15.11
CA PHE A 213 1.05 -11.35 -16.30
C PHE A 213 -0.13 -11.06 -17.23
N ASN A 214 -1.32 -10.90 -16.68
CA ASN A 214 -2.54 -10.63 -17.44
C ASN A 214 -2.61 -9.20 -18.03
N SER A 215 -2.00 -8.20 -17.39
CA SER A 215 -2.19 -6.80 -17.74
C SER A 215 -0.94 -6.09 -18.26
N CYS A 216 0.27 -6.44 -17.80
CA CYS A 216 1.48 -5.68 -18.08
C CYS A 216 2.71 -6.57 -18.36
N SER A 217 2.53 -7.71 -19.02
CA SER A 217 3.62 -8.62 -19.42
C SER A 217 4.50 -9.08 -18.24
N GLY A 218 3.90 -9.20 -17.04
CA GLY A 218 4.56 -9.68 -15.84
C GLY A 218 5.37 -8.61 -15.08
N ARG A 219 5.28 -7.33 -15.42
CA ARG A 219 6.05 -6.26 -14.78
C ARG A 219 5.62 -6.03 -13.35
N VAL A 220 6.43 -6.46 -12.39
CA VAL A 220 6.23 -6.25 -10.95
C VAL A 220 7.49 -5.69 -10.32
N LEU A 221 7.32 -4.63 -9.53
CA LEU A 221 8.34 -4.09 -8.64
C LEU A 221 7.88 -4.24 -7.19
N SER A 222 8.71 -4.77 -6.29
CA SER A 222 8.46 -4.84 -4.85
C SER A 222 9.52 -4.03 -4.08
#